data_82e5f8ee31e0651c31204d4298da23f7
#
_entry.id   82e5f8ee31e0651c31204d4298da23f7
#
_cell.length_a   1.000
_cell.length_b   1.000
_cell.length_c   1.000
_cell.angle_alpha   90.00
_cell.angle_beta   90.00
_cell.angle_gamma   90.00
#
_symmetry.space_group_name_H-M   'P 1'
#
loop_
_entity.id
_entity.type
_entity.pdbx_description
1 polymer ?
#
loop_
_entity_poly.entity_id
_entity_poly.type
_entity_poly.pdbx_seq_one_letter_code
_entity_poly.pdbx_strand_id
1 'polypeptide(L)'
;MPEKTKSIDLSCGLLEVLRNAEAAGLDAAGIEKVYNEYFSFWTRKKAVPYHGMFELTPLCNLNCKMCYVHLLPEQMGERRLLPTEAWIKLIDQAVEAGMMNAALTGGECLTYPGFDEVYLHLRALGIRTAVLTNGVLLDEERLRFFRQYPPALIQITLYGSSEEEYEKVCGARRFETVLANIGRAKEAKLPLYIAITPNRFLPDDGEALLRLVASLDIPYNINSCLFTPQPGTGRENDSADMELEAYIRLYALRAQLNGASLTSVDPAALPEPAGRSEKQVTGLRCGAGMNAFAIQWDGTMIPCSSLFHMREYPLQNGFEAAWKSLHEAAFRFPIPAECEACRYNSVCPACAAIHAQDAPLGHASLHQCMRARRLVESGLVRLNAPEYSNIPR
;
A
#
# COMPACT_ATOMS: atom_id res chain seq x y z
N MET A 1 4.47 9.95 21.50
CA MET A 1 4.52 8.53 21.90
C MET A 1 5.24 7.56 20.92
N PRO A 2 6.01 8.00 19.92
CA PRO A 2 6.74 7.09 19.02
C PRO A 2 8.10 6.60 19.54
N GLU A 3 8.64 7.18 20.59
CA GLU A 3 9.97 6.80 21.11
C GLU A 3 9.98 5.49 21.91
N LYS A 4 8.89 5.12 22.56
CA LYS A 4 8.82 3.94 23.42
C LYS A 4 8.85 2.61 22.68
N THR A 5 8.33 2.56 21.44
CA THR A 5 8.33 1.33 20.63
C THR A 5 9.68 0.99 20.02
N LYS A 6 10.57 1.98 19.82
CA LYS A 6 11.89 1.76 19.20
C LYS A 6 12.89 1.01 20.08
N SER A 7 12.62 0.90 21.38
CA SER A 7 13.52 0.26 22.34
C SER A 7 13.18 -1.21 22.64
N ILE A 8 12.10 -1.74 22.05
CA ILE A 8 11.66 -3.12 22.31
C ILE A 8 12.43 -4.05 21.38
N ASP A 9 13.18 -4.97 21.97
CA ASP A 9 13.90 -6.00 21.23
C ASP A 9 12.92 -7.05 20.69
N LEU A 10 12.79 -7.09 19.36
CA LEU A 10 11.92 -8.05 18.65
C LEU A 10 12.59 -9.41 18.41
N SER A 11 13.85 -9.59 18.80
CA SER A 11 14.58 -10.84 18.60
C SER A 11 14.27 -11.94 19.62
N CYS A 12 13.66 -11.58 20.76
CA CYS A 12 13.21 -12.51 21.78
C CYS A 12 11.82 -13.10 21.49
N GLY A 13 11.30 -13.93 22.38
CA GLY A 13 9.99 -14.56 22.19
C GLY A 13 8.82 -13.56 22.27
N LEU A 14 7.72 -13.83 21.54
CA LEU A 14 6.56 -12.93 21.46
C LEU A 14 6.04 -12.51 22.86
N LEU A 15 5.93 -13.43 23.80
CA LEU A 15 5.43 -13.12 25.15
C LEU A 15 6.34 -12.15 25.89
N GLU A 16 7.63 -12.25 25.68
CA GLU A 16 8.62 -11.34 26.28
C GLU A 16 8.53 -9.96 25.61
N VAL A 17 8.39 -9.91 24.28
CA VAL A 17 8.18 -8.66 23.53
C VAL A 17 6.94 -7.93 24.04
N LEU A 18 5.81 -8.65 24.21
CA LEU A 18 4.55 -8.05 24.69
C LEU A 18 4.66 -7.58 26.15
N ARG A 19 5.30 -8.35 27.05
CA ARG A 19 5.57 -7.89 28.43
C ARG A 19 6.43 -6.63 28.46
N ASN A 20 7.44 -6.55 27.59
CA ASN A 20 8.29 -5.36 27.48
C ASN A 20 7.50 -4.15 26.96
N ALA A 21 6.54 -4.37 26.04
CA ALA A 21 5.65 -3.33 25.56
C ALA A 21 4.71 -2.80 26.67
N GLU A 22 4.12 -3.69 27.45
CA GLU A 22 3.31 -3.35 28.63
C GLU A 22 4.13 -2.60 29.69
N ALA A 23 5.34 -3.10 30.02
CA ALA A 23 6.24 -2.45 30.98
C ALA A 23 6.70 -1.05 30.51
N ALA A 24 6.79 -0.82 29.19
CA ALA A 24 7.04 0.49 28.60
C ALA A 24 5.81 1.44 28.68
N GLY A 25 4.68 0.96 29.18
CA GLY A 25 3.44 1.73 29.32
C GLY A 25 2.77 2.06 27.99
N LEU A 26 2.82 1.14 27.03
CA LEU A 26 2.09 1.26 25.77
C LEU A 26 0.60 0.95 26.01
N ASP A 27 -0.26 1.71 25.33
CA ASP A 27 -1.69 1.43 25.27
C ASP A 27 -1.98 0.25 24.31
N ALA A 28 -3.23 -0.16 24.22
CA ALA A 28 -3.65 -1.27 23.36
C ALA A 28 -3.21 -1.10 21.90
N ALA A 29 -3.29 0.10 21.35
CA ALA A 29 -2.85 0.40 19.98
C ALA A 29 -1.32 0.29 19.84
N GLY A 30 -0.56 0.72 20.85
CA GLY A 30 0.89 0.56 20.91
C GLY A 30 1.30 -0.91 20.99
N ILE A 31 0.59 -1.71 21.79
CA ILE A 31 0.83 -3.16 21.89
C ILE A 31 0.51 -3.87 20.59
N GLU A 32 -0.63 -3.56 19.94
CA GLU A 32 -0.98 -4.10 18.63
C GLU A 32 0.09 -3.76 17.57
N LYS A 33 0.61 -2.54 17.60
CA LYS A 33 1.70 -2.14 16.72
C LYS A 33 2.96 -3.00 16.94
N VAL A 34 3.39 -3.19 18.18
CA VAL A 34 4.55 -4.03 18.52
C VAL A 34 4.33 -5.48 18.09
N TYR A 35 3.12 -6.01 18.27
CA TYR A 35 2.72 -7.33 17.78
C TYR A 35 2.90 -7.44 16.25
N ASN A 36 2.40 -6.48 15.49
CA ASN A 36 2.53 -6.47 14.04
C ASN A 36 3.99 -6.33 13.59
N GLU A 37 4.79 -5.50 14.26
CA GLU A 37 6.22 -5.35 14.01
C GLU A 37 7.00 -6.65 14.29
N TYR A 38 6.65 -7.38 15.37
CA TYR A 38 7.24 -8.68 15.69
C TYR A 38 7.01 -9.71 14.57
N PHE A 39 5.77 -9.84 14.11
CA PHE A 39 5.47 -10.77 13.01
C PHE A 39 6.11 -10.34 11.70
N SER A 40 6.13 -9.04 11.39
CA SER A 40 6.82 -8.53 10.21
C SER A 40 8.33 -8.83 10.27
N PHE A 41 8.96 -8.65 11.42
CA PHE A 41 10.39 -8.95 11.60
C PHE A 41 10.69 -10.44 11.36
N TRP A 42 9.95 -11.33 12.02
CA TRP A 42 10.22 -12.77 11.94
C TRP A 42 9.84 -13.38 10.60
N THR A 43 8.72 -12.97 9.99
CA THR A 43 8.29 -13.45 8.70
C THR A 43 9.25 -13.05 7.59
N ARG A 44 9.80 -11.83 7.65
CA ARG A 44 10.88 -11.39 6.73
C ARG A 44 12.15 -12.21 6.92
N LYS A 45 12.57 -12.42 8.17
CA LYS A 45 13.78 -13.20 8.49
C LYS A 45 13.69 -14.65 8.02
N LYS A 46 12.48 -15.21 8.05
CA LYS A 46 12.22 -16.61 7.67
C LYS A 46 11.69 -16.77 6.24
N ALA A 47 11.60 -15.68 5.47
CA ALA A 47 11.03 -15.67 4.12
C ALA A 47 9.62 -16.28 4.04
N VAL A 48 8.76 -16.01 5.05
CA VAL A 48 7.37 -16.46 5.05
C VAL A 48 6.51 -15.46 4.26
N PRO A 49 5.69 -15.90 3.27
CA PRO A 49 4.81 -15.04 2.49
C PRO A 49 3.57 -14.61 3.29
N TYR A 50 3.79 -13.75 4.29
CA TYR A 50 2.81 -13.42 5.33
C TYR A 50 1.66 -12.54 4.86
N HIS A 51 1.90 -11.67 3.84
CA HIS A 51 0.92 -10.76 3.28
C HIS A 51 0.71 -11.05 1.78
N GLY A 52 -0.52 -11.42 1.40
CA GLY A 52 -0.90 -11.61 0.00
C GLY A 52 -1.79 -10.46 -0.49
N MET A 53 -1.52 -9.94 -1.69
CA MET A 53 -2.41 -9.04 -2.42
C MET A 53 -2.93 -9.78 -3.65
N PHE A 54 -4.24 -9.78 -3.86
CA PHE A 54 -4.90 -10.49 -4.96
C PHE A 54 -5.63 -9.49 -5.84
N GLU A 55 -5.09 -9.22 -7.02
CA GLU A 55 -5.72 -8.37 -8.04
C GLU A 55 -6.71 -9.23 -8.84
N LEU A 56 -7.96 -9.35 -8.36
CA LEU A 56 -8.95 -10.30 -8.90
C LEU A 56 -9.34 -10.02 -10.34
N THR A 57 -9.27 -8.77 -10.79
CA THR A 57 -9.65 -8.33 -12.12
C THR A 57 -8.91 -7.05 -12.51
N PRO A 58 -8.52 -6.87 -13.78
CA PRO A 58 -8.02 -5.59 -14.27
C PRO A 58 -9.16 -4.66 -14.69
N LEU A 59 -10.41 -5.16 -14.77
CA LEU A 59 -11.58 -4.39 -15.15
C LEU A 59 -12.05 -3.49 -14.00
N CYS A 60 -12.60 -2.33 -14.33
CA CYS A 60 -13.07 -1.37 -13.36
C CYS A 60 -14.32 -0.65 -13.89
N ASN A 61 -15.18 -0.22 -12.99
CA ASN A 61 -16.34 0.63 -13.27
C ASN A 61 -15.98 2.15 -13.30
N LEU A 62 -14.69 2.50 -13.13
CA LEU A 62 -14.11 3.83 -13.32
C LEU A 62 -12.97 3.75 -14.35
N ASN A 63 -12.60 4.91 -14.93
CA ASN A 63 -11.49 5.03 -15.87
C ASN A 63 -10.49 6.11 -15.42
N CYS A 64 -9.91 5.93 -14.22
CA CYS A 64 -9.02 6.91 -13.61
C CYS A 64 -7.77 7.14 -14.48
N LYS A 65 -7.44 8.41 -14.73
CA LYS A 65 -6.30 8.80 -15.59
C LYS A 65 -4.94 8.34 -15.06
N MET A 66 -4.81 8.22 -13.73
CA MET A 66 -3.58 7.77 -13.06
C MET A 66 -3.56 6.27 -12.75
N CYS A 67 -4.53 5.49 -13.24
CA CYS A 67 -4.61 4.08 -12.90
C CYS A 67 -3.47 3.28 -13.54
N TYR A 68 -2.80 2.47 -12.72
CA TYR A 68 -1.65 1.66 -13.16
C TYR A 68 -2.04 0.27 -13.65
N VAL A 69 -3.27 -0.22 -13.35
CA VAL A 69 -3.66 -1.61 -13.61
C VAL A 69 -4.88 -1.75 -14.51
N HIS A 70 -5.73 -0.71 -14.60
CA HIS A 70 -7.00 -0.80 -15.32
C HIS A 70 -6.80 -1.08 -16.81
N LEU A 71 -7.44 -2.14 -17.28
CA LEU A 71 -7.58 -2.50 -18.70
C LEU A 71 -9.03 -2.35 -19.15
N LEU A 72 -9.22 -1.85 -20.35
CA LEU A 72 -10.50 -1.96 -21.03
C LEU A 72 -10.67 -3.42 -21.55
N PRO A 73 -11.90 -3.92 -21.75
CA PRO A 73 -12.12 -5.29 -22.23
C PRO A 73 -11.32 -5.62 -23.49
N GLU A 74 -11.23 -4.69 -24.45
CA GLU A 74 -10.49 -4.85 -25.70
C GLU A 74 -8.97 -4.90 -25.50
N GLN A 75 -8.45 -4.32 -24.43
CA GLN A 75 -7.03 -4.37 -24.09
C GLN A 75 -6.62 -5.71 -23.45
N MET A 76 -7.58 -6.50 -23.01
CA MET A 76 -7.30 -7.85 -22.52
C MET A 76 -6.87 -8.80 -23.62
N GLY A 77 -7.29 -8.57 -24.86
CA GLY A 77 -7.02 -9.47 -25.99
C GLY A 77 -7.61 -10.86 -25.74
N GLU A 78 -6.77 -11.89 -25.90
CA GLU A 78 -7.18 -13.29 -25.66
C GLU A 78 -7.10 -13.72 -24.19
N ARG A 79 -6.53 -12.87 -23.32
CA ARG A 79 -6.39 -13.19 -21.89
C ARG A 79 -7.76 -13.24 -21.23
N ARG A 80 -7.89 -14.10 -20.23
CA ARG A 80 -9.14 -14.29 -19.47
C ARG A 80 -8.86 -14.10 -17.99
N LEU A 81 -9.87 -13.66 -17.25
CA LEU A 81 -9.82 -13.63 -15.80
C LEU A 81 -9.58 -15.06 -15.28
N LEU A 82 -8.84 -15.17 -14.21
CA LEU A 82 -8.75 -16.44 -13.50
C LEU A 82 -10.15 -16.84 -13.00
N PRO A 83 -10.54 -18.12 -13.15
CA PRO A 83 -11.75 -18.62 -12.52
C PRO A 83 -11.58 -18.69 -10.99
N THR A 84 -12.71 -18.71 -10.28
CA THR A 84 -12.73 -18.69 -8.81
C THR A 84 -11.94 -19.84 -8.20
N GLU A 85 -12.03 -21.02 -8.79
CA GLU A 85 -11.31 -22.23 -8.33
C GLU A 85 -9.77 -22.04 -8.40
N ALA A 86 -9.28 -21.30 -9.39
CA ALA A 86 -7.85 -21.01 -9.49
C ALA A 86 -7.41 -20.04 -8.38
N TRP A 87 -8.23 -19.05 -8.04
CA TRP A 87 -7.99 -18.17 -6.89
C TRP A 87 -7.99 -18.94 -5.58
N ILE A 88 -8.98 -19.80 -5.35
CA ILE A 88 -9.07 -20.66 -4.17
C ILE A 88 -7.81 -21.51 -4.04
N LYS A 89 -7.39 -22.17 -5.10
CA LYS A 89 -6.16 -22.98 -5.11
C LYS A 89 -4.92 -22.16 -4.75
N LEU A 90 -4.76 -20.96 -5.30
CA LEU A 90 -3.63 -20.08 -4.98
C LEU A 90 -3.66 -19.61 -3.52
N ILE A 91 -4.85 -19.30 -3.00
CA ILE A 91 -5.06 -18.90 -1.60
C ILE A 91 -4.69 -20.05 -0.66
N ASP A 92 -5.16 -21.29 -0.93
CA ASP A 92 -4.84 -22.46 -0.11
C ASP A 92 -3.32 -22.66 -0.03
N GLN A 93 -2.65 -22.64 -1.17
CA GLN A 93 -1.20 -22.78 -1.22
C GLN A 93 -0.45 -21.65 -0.50
N ALA A 94 -0.98 -20.41 -0.59
CA ALA A 94 -0.40 -19.27 0.13
C ALA A 94 -0.57 -19.40 1.64
N VAL A 95 -1.74 -19.90 2.09
CA VAL A 95 -2.03 -20.14 3.51
C VAL A 95 -1.16 -21.28 4.05
N GLU A 96 -1.00 -22.38 3.31
CA GLU A 96 -0.08 -23.46 3.66
C GLU A 96 1.37 -22.96 3.80
N ALA A 97 1.77 -21.98 2.95
CA ALA A 97 3.08 -21.33 3.02
C ALA A 97 3.22 -20.29 4.15
N GLY A 98 2.14 -19.99 4.89
CA GLY A 98 2.15 -19.11 6.06
C GLY A 98 1.50 -17.74 5.87
N MET A 99 0.69 -17.54 4.85
CA MET A 99 -0.08 -16.30 4.68
C MET A 99 -1.13 -16.15 5.78
N MET A 100 -1.19 -14.98 6.42
CA MET A 100 -2.16 -14.65 7.48
C MET A 100 -2.96 -13.38 7.17
N ASN A 101 -2.53 -12.58 6.19
CA ASN A 101 -3.19 -11.36 5.79
C ASN A 101 -3.37 -11.35 4.28
N ALA A 102 -4.57 -10.99 3.83
CA ALA A 102 -4.90 -10.84 2.42
C ALA A 102 -5.48 -9.46 2.13
N ALA A 103 -5.21 -8.92 0.95
CA ALA A 103 -5.89 -7.76 0.41
C ALA A 103 -6.51 -8.14 -0.93
N LEU A 104 -7.82 -7.97 -1.07
CA LEU A 104 -8.52 -8.12 -2.33
C LEU A 104 -8.59 -6.77 -3.03
N THR A 105 -8.09 -6.72 -4.25
CA THR A 105 -7.97 -5.51 -5.08
C THR A 105 -8.11 -5.85 -6.56
N GLY A 106 -7.66 -4.95 -7.43
CA GLY A 106 -7.68 -5.13 -8.88
C GLY A 106 -7.88 -3.78 -9.57
N GLY A 107 -8.59 -3.76 -10.70
CA GLY A 107 -9.24 -2.56 -11.17
C GLY A 107 -10.30 -2.14 -10.15
N GLU A 108 -11.40 -2.91 -10.08
CA GLU A 108 -12.35 -2.86 -8.95
C GLU A 108 -12.71 -4.30 -8.55
N CYS A 109 -12.25 -4.74 -7.40
CA CYS A 109 -12.43 -6.13 -6.96
C CYS A 109 -13.90 -6.54 -6.84
N LEU A 110 -14.80 -5.62 -6.47
CA LEU A 110 -16.23 -5.89 -6.35
C LEU A 110 -16.94 -6.13 -7.69
N THR A 111 -16.27 -5.90 -8.83
CA THR A 111 -16.78 -6.27 -10.16
C THR A 111 -16.43 -7.69 -10.56
N TYR A 112 -15.53 -8.36 -9.82
CA TYR A 112 -15.20 -9.75 -10.09
C TYR A 112 -16.37 -10.67 -9.72
N PRO A 113 -16.89 -11.51 -10.64
CA PRO A 113 -18.09 -12.31 -10.38
C PRO A 113 -17.97 -13.29 -9.20
N GLY A 114 -16.75 -13.82 -8.96
CA GLY A 114 -16.46 -14.75 -7.87
C GLY A 114 -15.99 -14.06 -6.58
N PHE A 115 -16.16 -12.73 -6.43
CA PHE A 115 -15.66 -11.99 -5.26
C PHE A 115 -16.15 -12.59 -3.93
N ASP A 116 -17.44 -12.83 -3.81
CA ASP A 116 -18.05 -13.31 -2.56
C ASP A 116 -17.50 -14.68 -2.16
N GLU A 117 -17.32 -15.59 -3.11
CA GLU A 117 -16.77 -16.91 -2.89
C GLU A 117 -15.31 -16.86 -2.44
N VAL A 118 -14.47 -16.09 -3.14
CA VAL A 118 -13.06 -15.87 -2.75
C VAL A 118 -12.96 -15.24 -1.37
N TYR A 119 -13.78 -14.24 -1.09
CA TYR A 119 -13.79 -13.54 0.20
C TYR A 119 -14.22 -14.49 1.35
N LEU A 120 -15.29 -15.25 1.15
CA LEU A 120 -15.79 -16.20 2.17
C LEU A 120 -14.80 -17.35 2.40
N HIS A 121 -14.09 -17.78 1.37
CA HIS A 121 -13.03 -18.79 1.49
C HIS A 121 -11.88 -18.29 2.37
N LEU A 122 -11.35 -17.08 2.11
CA LEU A 122 -10.33 -16.45 2.97
C LEU A 122 -10.81 -16.36 4.43
N ARG A 123 -12.06 -15.98 4.63
CA ARG A 123 -12.66 -15.93 5.96
C ARG A 123 -12.73 -17.29 6.65
N ALA A 124 -13.16 -18.34 5.93
CA ALA A 124 -13.23 -19.70 6.44
C ALA A 124 -11.86 -20.22 6.90
N LEU A 125 -10.80 -19.79 6.22
CA LEU A 125 -9.40 -20.08 6.59
C LEU A 125 -8.87 -19.19 7.74
N GLY A 126 -9.68 -18.26 8.27
CA GLY A 126 -9.26 -17.36 9.35
C GLY A 126 -8.31 -16.25 8.92
N ILE A 127 -8.21 -15.95 7.62
CA ILE A 127 -7.31 -14.94 7.08
C ILE A 127 -7.87 -13.53 7.32
N ARG A 128 -7.05 -12.63 7.86
CA ARG A 128 -7.38 -11.21 7.99
C ARG A 128 -7.45 -10.58 6.60
N THR A 129 -8.66 -10.29 6.13
CA THR A 129 -8.88 -9.83 4.76
C THR A 129 -9.24 -8.36 4.72
N ALA A 130 -8.47 -7.56 3.97
CA ALA A 130 -8.79 -6.19 3.60
C ALA A 130 -9.45 -6.17 2.21
N VAL A 131 -10.38 -5.24 1.99
CA VAL A 131 -11.01 -4.98 0.70
C VAL A 131 -10.61 -3.58 0.25
N LEU A 132 -9.94 -3.47 -0.89
CA LEU A 132 -9.51 -2.22 -1.50
C LEU A 132 -10.45 -1.91 -2.67
N THR A 133 -11.25 -0.85 -2.54
CA THR A 133 -12.32 -0.52 -3.49
C THR A 133 -12.36 0.97 -3.80
N ASN A 134 -12.94 1.32 -4.94
CA ASN A 134 -13.28 2.71 -5.27
C ASN A 134 -14.59 3.18 -4.61
N GLY A 135 -15.30 2.31 -3.91
CA GLY A 135 -16.47 2.63 -3.11
C GLY A 135 -17.80 2.76 -3.88
N VAL A 136 -17.79 2.74 -5.22
CA VAL A 136 -19.02 2.91 -6.03
C VAL A 136 -20.01 1.76 -5.80
N LEU A 137 -19.52 0.53 -5.62
CA LEU A 137 -20.33 -0.67 -5.43
C LEU A 137 -20.56 -1.04 -3.95
N LEU A 138 -20.27 -0.14 -3.03
CA LEU A 138 -20.63 -0.30 -1.61
C LEU A 138 -22.09 0.11 -1.36
N ASP A 139 -23.00 -0.45 -2.15
CA ASP A 139 -24.43 -0.26 -2.00
C ASP A 139 -25.00 -1.00 -0.77
N GLU A 140 -26.32 -0.88 -0.53
CA GLU A 140 -26.95 -1.48 0.63
C GLU A 140 -26.86 -3.03 0.65
N GLU A 141 -26.81 -3.67 -0.51
CA GLU A 141 -26.65 -5.12 -0.59
C GLU A 141 -25.24 -5.51 -0.16
N ARG A 142 -24.22 -4.83 -0.68
CA ARG A 142 -22.82 -5.05 -0.31
C ARG A 142 -22.55 -4.72 1.15
N LEU A 143 -23.17 -3.66 1.67
CA LEU A 143 -23.06 -3.31 3.09
C LEU A 143 -23.73 -4.35 3.99
N ARG A 144 -24.88 -4.95 3.59
CA ARG A 144 -25.48 -6.08 4.33
C ARG A 144 -24.57 -7.30 4.36
N PHE A 145 -23.93 -7.61 3.23
CA PHE A 145 -22.93 -8.69 3.17
C PHE A 145 -21.78 -8.44 4.13
N PHE A 146 -21.18 -7.24 4.13
CA PHE A 146 -20.06 -6.92 5.02
C PHE A 146 -20.47 -6.76 6.50
N ARG A 147 -21.71 -6.44 6.81
CA ARG A 147 -22.23 -6.52 8.20
C ARG A 147 -22.28 -7.96 8.70
N GLN A 148 -22.72 -8.87 7.84
CA GLN A 148 -22.77 -10.30 8.18
C GLN A 148 -21.37 -10.94 8.24
N TYR A 149 -20.50 -10.51 7.36
CA TYR A 149 -19.12 -11.02 7.19
C TYR A 149 -18.13 -9.86 7.20
N PRO A 150 -17.84 -9.27 8.37
CA PRO A 150 -17.02 -8.06 8.41
C PRO A 150 -15.58 -8.33 7.97
N PRO A 151 -15.04 -7.50 7.07
CA PRO A 151 -13.61 -7.53 6.72
C PRO A 151 -12.75 -6.96 7.84
N ALA A 152 -11.45 -7.21 7.79
CA ALA A 152 -10.50 -6.58 8.70
C ALA A 152 -10.37 -5.07 8.40
N LEU A 153 -10.56 -4.67 7.14
CA LEU A 153 -10.52 -3.29 6.68
C LEU A 153 -11.26 -3.14 5.35
N ILE A 154 -11.96 -2.03 5.17
CA ILE A 154 -12.41 -1.54 3.87
C ILE A 154 -11.65 -0.26 3.57
N GLN A 155 -10.70 -0.31 2.64
CA GLN A 155 -10.01 0.87 2.16
C GLN A 155 -10.73 1.41 0.94
N ILE A 156 -11.21 2.66 1.03
CA ILE A 156 -11.86 3.35 -0.07
C ILE A 156 -10.92 4.43 -0.59
N THR A 157 -10.66 4.43 -1.90
CA THR A 157 -9.91 5.53 -2.52
C THR A 157 -10.87 6.62 -2.95
N LEU A 158 -10.69 7.84 -2.40
CA LEU A 158 -11.47 9.01 -2.80
C LEU A 158 -10.64 9.86 -3.79
N TYR A 159 -11.24 10.15 -4.94
CA TYR A 159 -10.52 10.71 -6.10
C TYR A 159 -10.80 12.19 -6.36
N GLY A 160 -11.67 12.81 -5.59
CA GLY A 160 -12.05 14.21 -5.73
C GLY A 160 -13.03 14.62 -4.64
N SER A 161 -13.32 15.92 -4.53
CA SER A 161 -14.24 16.53 -3.58
C SER A 161 -15.55 17.01 -4.23
N SER A 162 -15.75 16.78 -5.52
CA SER A 162 -16.97 17.11 -6.27
C SER A 162 -17.20 16.14 -7.45
N GLU A 163 -18.41 16.18 -8.02
CA GLU A 163 -18.75 15.41 -9.21
C GLU A 163 -17.87 15.79 -10.42
N GLU A 164 -17.55 17.10 -10.55
CA GLU A 164 -16.70 17.61 -11.62
C GLU A 164 -15.26 17.09 -11.50
N GLU A 165 -14.74 17.02 -10.29
CA GLU A 165 -13.42 16.45 -10.02
C GLU A 165 -13.38 14.96 -10.31
N TYR A 166 -14.42 14.22 -9.89
CA TYR A 166 -14.54 12.80 -10.21
C TYR A 166 -14.60 12.55 -11.70
N GLU A 167 -15.40 13.33 -12.45
CA GLU A 167 -15.46 13.22 -13.91
C GLU A 167 -14.08 13.52 -14.53
N LYS A 168 -13.41 14.56 -14.07
CA LYS A 168 -12.08 14.94 -14.57
C LYS A 168 -11.02 13.88 -14.29
N VAL A 169 -11.01 13.27 -13.10
CA VAL A 169 -9.99 12.32 -12.65
C VAL A 169 -10.33 10.89 -13.06
N CYS A 170 -11.59 10.48 -12.87
CA CYS A 170 -12.03 9.08 -13.00
C CYS A 170 -12.87 8.79 -14.25
N GLY A 171 -13.19 9.84 -15.05
CA GLY A 171 -14.03 9.69 -16.24
C GLY A 171 -15.50 9.39 -15.95
N ALA A 172 -15.97 9.62 -14.72
CA ALA A 172 -17.34 9.33 -14.32
C ALA A 172 -17.79 10.22 -13.15
N ARG A 173 -19.04 10.65 -13.15
CA ARG A 173 -19.70 11.40 -12.07
C ARG A 173 -20.17 10.41 -11.00
N ARG A 174 -19.38 10.19 -9.94
CA ARG A 174 -19.65 9.20 -8.88
C ARG A 174 -19.35 9.70 -7.48
N PHE A 175 -18.99 10.97 -7.32
CA PHE A 175 -18.62 11.54 -6.03
C PHE A 175 -19.73 11.37 -4.99
N GLU A 176 -20.94 11.83 -5.29
CA GLU A 176 -22.07 11.76 -4.36
C GLU A 176 -22.44 10.31 -4.01
N THR A 177 -22.36 9.38 -4.99
CA THR A 177 -22.58 7.97 -4.75
C THR A 177 -21.57 7.41 -3.74
N VAL A 178 -20.27 7.70 -3.95
CA VAL A 178 -19.20 7.19 -3.08
C VAL A 178 -19.28 7.83 -1.69
N LEU A 179 -19.55 9.14 -1.61
CA LEU A 179 -19.69 9.84 -0.33
C LEU A 179 -20.87 9.29 0.48
N ALA A 180 -22.03 9.04 -0.17
CA ALA A 180 -23.19 8.43 0.47
C ALA A 180 -22.88 6.99 0.94
N ASN A 181 -22.15 6.21 0.16
CA ASN A 181 -21.70 4.86 0.52
C ASN A 181 -20.77 4.88 1.73
N ILE A 182 -19.81 5.82 1.79
CA ILE A 182 -18.93 6.02 2.95
C ILE A 182 -19.76 6.34 4.20
N GLY A 183 -20.74 7.24 4.09
CA GLY A 183 -21.65 7.60 5.20
C GLY A 183 -22.37 6.36 5.75
N ARG A 184 -23.04 5.60 4.87
CA ARG A 184 -23.74 4.35 5.26
C ARG A 184 -22.81 3.30 5.87
N ALA A 185 -21.62 3.13 5.31
CA ALA A 185 -20.64 2.19 5.84
C ALA A 185 -20.13 2.62 7.24
N LYS A 186 -19.95 3.93 7.47
CA LYS A 186 -19.61 4.50 8.78
C LYS A 186 -20.71 4.28 9.80
N GLU A 187 -21.97 4.55 9.44
CA GLU A 187 -23.15 4.29 10.28
C GLU A 187 -23.27 2.80 10.63
N ALA A 188 -22.93 1.91 9.69
CA ALA A 188 -22.86 0.47 9.90
C ALA A 188 -21.66 0.03 10.75
N LYS A 189 -20.82 0.95 11.21
CA LYS A 189 -19.61 0.69 12.02
C LYS A 189 -18.62 -0.29 11.35
N LEU A 190 -18.55 -0.30 10.03
CA LEU A 190 -17.57 -1.08 9.31
C LEU A 190 -16.17 -0.46 9.45
N PRO A 191 -15.10 -1.26 9.45
CA PRO A 191 -13.73 -0.79 9.62
C PRO A 191 -13.26 -0.07 8.35
N LEU A 192 -13.44 1.25 8.31
CA LEU A 192 -13.15 2.09 7.15
C LEU A 192 -11.77 2.72 7.23
N TYR A 193 -11.17 2.91 6.07
CA TYR A 193 -9.96 3.67 5.85
C TYR A 193 -10.05 4.41 4.52
N ILE A 194 -9.69 5.69 4.47
CA ILE A 194 -9.73 6.47 3.24
C ILE A 194 -8.31 6.63 2.69
N ALA A 195 -8.11 6.31 1.42
CA ALA A 195 -6.89 6.63 0.71
C ALA A 195 -7.10 7.82 -0.22
N ILE A 196 -6.16 8.76 -0.21
CA ILE A 196 -6.07 9.84 -1.19
C ILE A 196 -4.88 9.53 -2.10
N THR A 197 -5.07 9.65 -3.40
CA THR A 197 -4.01 9.47 -4.40
C THR A 197 -3.77 10.78 -5.12
N PRO A 198 -2.82 11.62 -4.63
CA PRO A 198 -2.50 12.90 -5.24
C PRO A 198 -2.05 12.71 -6.68
N ASN A 199 -2.56 13.55 -7.57
CA ASN A 199 -2.23 13.50 -8.98
C ASN A 199 -2.45 14.88 -9.62
N ARG A 200 -1.78 15.14 -10.75
CA ARG A 200 -1.83 16.43 -11.46
C ARG A 200 -3.22 16.83 -12.02
N PHE A 201 -4.18 15.91 -12.01
CA PHE A 201 -5.52 16.18 -12.54
C PHE A 201 -6.47 16.75 -11.47
N LEU A 202 -6.07 16.70 -10.18
CA LEU A 202 -6.82 17.34 -9.10
C LEU A 202 -6.68 18.86 -9.21
N PRO A 203 -7.77 19.64 -9.13
CA PRO A 203 -7.67 21.08 -8.96
C PRO A 203 -7.12 21.42 -7.57
N ASP A 204 -6.71 22.66 -7.37
CA ASP A 204 -6.18 23.19 -6.10
C ASP A 204 -5.19 22.24 -5.39
N ASP A 205 -4.44 21.47 -6.16
CA ASP A 205 -3.48 20.48 -5.66
C ASP A 205 -4.09 19.44 -4.69
N GLY A 206 -5.41 19.23 -4.73
CA GLY A 206 -6.14 18.29 -3.87
C GLY A 206 -6.42 18.81 -2.46
N GLU A 207 -6.31 20.12 -2.21
CA GLU A 207 -6.54 20.72 -0.89
C GLU A 207 -7.99 20.50 -0.43
N ALA A 208 -8.99 20.77 -1.28
CA ALA A 208 -10.40 20.57 -0.98
C ALA A 208 -10.72 19.11 -0.64
N LEU A 209 -10.15 18.16 -1.42
CA LEU A 209 -10.27 16.73 -1.15
C LEU A 209 -9.71 16.37 0.23
N LEU A 210 -8.51 16.86 0.57
CA LEU A 210 -7.89 16.57 1.86
C LEU A 210 -8.71 17.11 3.03
N ARG A 211 -9.23 18.34 2.92
CA ARG A 211 -10.10 18.94 3.93
C ARG A 211 -11.40 18.16 4.11
N LEU A 212 -12.02 17.74 3.01
CA LEU A 212 -13.19 16.88 3.04
C LEU A 212 -12.89 15.57 3.78
N VAL A 213 -11.84 14.86 3.39
CA VAL A 213 -11.49 13.57 4.01
C VAL A 213 -11.18 13.73 5.50
N ALA A 214 -10.45 14.77 5.89
CA ALA A 214 -10.19 15.07 7.31
C ALA A 214 -11.48 15.33 8.11
N SER A 215 -12.53 15.88 7.47
CA SER A 215 -13.82 16.13 8.14
C SER A 215 -14.69 14.88 8.32
N LEU A 216 -14.39 13.78 7.62
CA LEU A 216 -15.18 12.54 7.70
C LEU A 216 -14.98 11.78 9.02
N ASP A 217 -13.97 12.13 9.81
CA ASP A 217 -13.62 11.40 11.05
C ASP A 217 -13.48 9.89 10.80
N ILE A 218 -12.74 9.55 9.75
CA ILE A 218 -12.31 8.21 9.34
C ILE A 218 -10.79 8.24 9.20
N PRO A 219 -10.04 7.25 9.68
CA PRO A 219 -8.60 7.17 9.44
C PRO A 219 -8.29 7.25 7.95
N TYR A 220 -7.24 8.00 7.58
CA TYR A 220 -6.88 8.19 6.19
C TYR A 220 -5.38 8.33 5.97
N ASN A 221 -4.95 8.09 4.73
CA ASN A 221 -3.59 8.39 4.28
C ASN A 221 -3.58 9.13 2.93
N ILE A 222 -2.43 9.73 2.67
CA ILE A 222 -2.07 10.24 1.35
C ILE A 222 -1.04 9.27 0.78
N ASN A 223 -1.33 8.67 -0.38
CA ASN A 223 -0.37 7.81 -1.06
C ASN A 223 0.85 8.62 -1.47
N SER A 224 2.02 8.13 -1.13
CA SER A 224 3.27 8.87 -1.30
C SER A 224 3.82 8.83 -2.72
N CYS A 225 3.35 7.94 -3.56
CA CYS A 225 3.79 7.80 -4.95
C CYS A 225 2.68 7.20 -5.79
N LEU A 226 2.73 7.47 -7.09
CA LEU A 226 1.97 6.75 -8.10
C LEU A 226 2.81 5.59 -8.62
N PHE A 227 2.14 4.50 -8.97
CA PHE A 227 2.79 3.38 -9.65
C PHE A 227 2.84 3.65 -11.15
N THR A 228 3.93 3.25 -11.78
CA THR A 228 4.03 3.28 -13.24
C THR A 228 2.94 2.38 -13.85
N PRO A 229 2.20 2.88 -14.85
CA PRO A 229 1.20 2.07 -15.53
C PRO A 229 1.80 0.79 -16.10
N GLN A 230 1.08 -0.31 -15.90
CA GLN A 230 1.50 -1.61 -16.41
C GLN A 230 1.36 -1.68 -17.94
N PRO A 231 2.17 -2.51 -18.62
CA PRO A 231 2.08 -2.70 -20.06
C PRO A 231 0.69 -3.12 -20.50
N GLY A 232 0.20 -2.51 -21.58
CA GLY A 232 -1.12 -2.77 -22.14
C GLY A 232 -2.24 -1.89 -21.59
N THR A 233 -1.97 -1.00 -20.63
CA THR A 233 -2.94 -0.03 -20.12
C THR A 233 -3.18 1.13 -21.11
N GLY A 234 -2.25 1.36 -22.06
CA GLY A 234 -2.26 2.50 -22.96
C GLY A 234 -1.88 3.83 -22.29
N ARG A 235 -1.33 3.77 -21.07
CA ARG A 235 -0.92 4.93 -20.26
C ARG A 235 0.55 4.94 -19.90
N GLU A 236 1.35 4.06 -20.49
CA GLU A 236 2.75 3.78 -20.11
C GLU A 236 3.66 5.03 -20.16
N ASN A 237 3.31 6.00 -21.00
CA ASN A 237 4.07 7.24 -21.19
C ASN A 237 3.45 8.46 -20.46
N ASP A 238 2.35 8.25 -19.72
CA ASP A 238 1.64 9.33 -19.05
C ASP A 238 2.10 9.49 -17.61
N SER A 239 2.87 10.54 -17.31
CA SER A 239 3.10 10.91 -15.92
C SER A 239 1.85 11.57 -15.35
N ALA A 240 1.32 10.98 -14.29
CA ALA A 240 0.21 11.56 -13.52
C ALA A 240 0.69 12.21 -12.21
N ASP A 241 2.01 12.28 -12.00
CA ASP A 241 2.60 12.83 -10.77
C ASP A 241 2.23 14.29 -10.58
N MET A 242 2.01 14.65 -9.33
CA MET A 242 1.79 16.02 -8.89
C MET A 242 3.14 16.77 -8.85
N GLU A 243 3.10 18.05 -9.14
CA GLU A 243 4.25 18.93 -8.96
C GLU A 243 4.80 18.86 -7.52
N LEU A 244 6.12 18.87 -7.37
CA LEU A 244 6.78 18.66 -6.07
C LEU A 244 6.30 19.65 -4.99
N GLU A 245 6.21 20.95 -5.32
CA GLU A 245 5.79 21.95 -4.34
C GLU A 245 4.30 21.82 -3.98
N ALA A 246 3.44 21.39 -4.90
CA ALA A 246 2.06 21.05 -4.64
C ALA A 246 1.95 19.87 -3.64
N TYR A 247 2.77 18.85 -3.88
CA TYR A 247 2.86 17.70 -2.97
C TYR A 247 3.30 18.11 -1.57
N ILE A 248 4.32 18.98 -1.45
CA ILE A 248 4.79 19.50 -0.15
C ILE A 248 3.69 20.30 0.56
N ARG A 249 2.95 21.18 -0.17
CA ARG A 249 1.81 21.93 0.40
C ARG A 249 0.73 20.99 0.93
N LEU A 250 0.38 19.94 0.18
CA LEU A 250 -0.64 18.98 0.60
C LEU A 250 -0.24 18.24 1.89
N TYR A 251 1.02 17.83 2.00
CA TYR A 251 1.53 17.19 3.22
C TYR A 251 1.62 18.15 4.41
N ALA A 252 1.97 19.41 4.15
CA ALA A 252 1.95 20.44 5.19
C ALA A 252 0.54 20.68 5.73
N LEU A 253 -0.45 20.77 4.83
CA LEU A 253 -1.86 20.88 5.21
C LEU A 253 -2.31 19.68 6.04
N ARG A 254 -1.98 18.44 5.62
CA ARG A 254 -2.28 17.24 6.41
C ARG A 254 -1.70 17.32 7.82
N ALA A 255 -0.44 17.74 7.94
CA ALA A 255 0.20 17.89 9.24
C ALA A 255 -0.52 18.90 10.13
N GLN A 256 -0.93 20.04 9.57
CA GLN A 256 -1.71 21.07 10.27
C GLN A 256 -3.08 20.55 10.71
N LEU A 257 -3.82 19.87 9.82
CA LEU A 257 -5.13 19.27 10.13
C LEU A 257 -5.05 18.23 11.25
N ASN A 258 -3.92 17.55 11.36
CA ASN A 258 -3.63 16.58 12.43
C ASN A 258 -3.00 17.22 13.68
N GLY A 259 -3.00 18.56 13.79
CA GLY A 259 -2.49 19.30 14.95
C GLY A 259 -0.96 19.25 15.09
N ALA A 260 -0.24 18.89 14.04
CA ALA A 260 1.22 18.86 14.08
C ALA A 260 1.80 20.27 13.89
N SER A 261 2.75 20.62 14.74
CA SER A 261 3.61 21.79 14.52
C SER A 261 4.76 21.41 13.60
N LEU A 262 4.87 22.10 12.47
CA LEU A 262 5.96 21.89 11.51
C LEU A 262 7.15 22.74 11.93
N THR A 263 8.28 22.08 12.19
CA THR A 263 9.56 22.74 12.45
C THR A 263 10.51 22.29 11.34
N SER A 264 11.08 23.22 10.60
CA SER A 264 12.11 22.89 9.61
C SER A 264 13.25 22.17 10.32
N VAL A 265 13.71 21.10 9.71
CA VAL A 265 14.86 20.33 10.21
C VAL A 265 16.08 20.74 9.42
N ASP A 266 17.12 21.16 10.13
CA ASP A 266 18.42 21.38 9.49
C ASP A 266 18.92 20.02 8.94
N PRO A 267 19.16 19.91 7.63
CA PRO A 267 19.74 18.70 7.08
C PRO A 267 21.04 18.24 7.72
N ALA A 268 21.81 19.16 8.31
CA ALA A 268 23.02 18.84 9.07
C ALA A 268 22.73 18.10 10.38
N ALA A 269 21.52 18.24 10.93
CA ALA A 269 21.09 17.54 12.14
C ALA A 269 20.59 16.09 11.85
N LEU A 270 20.51 15.69 10.58
CA LEU A 270 20.21 14.30 10.23
C LEU A 270 21.34 13.39 10.73
N PRO A 271 21.02 12.24 11.32
CA PRO A 271 22.07 11.30 11.72
C PRO A 271 22.89 10.91 10.49
N GLU A 272 24.20 10.77 10.72
CA GLU A 272 25.08 10.20 9.69
C GLU A 272 24.49 8.87 9.22
N PRO A 273 24.60 8.58 7.89
CA PRO A 273 24.09 7.33 7.36
C PRO A 273 24.72 6.20 8.17
N ALA A 274 23.89 5.45 8.87
CA ALA A 274 24.35 4.18 9.43
C ALA A 274 24.76 3.34 8.22
N GLY A 275 26.06 3.12 8.04
CA GLY A 275 26.57 2.19 7.06
C GLY A 275 25.77 0.90 7.12
N ARG A 276 25.64 0.18 6.03
CA ARG A 276 24.93 -1.11 6.03
C ARG A 276 25.42 -1.95 7.21
N SER A 277 24.57 -2.17 8.20
CA SER A 277 24.85 -3.20 9.20
C SER A 277 24.88 -4.52 8.42
N GLU A 278 25.89 -5.36 8.66
CA GLU A 278 25.94 -6.72 8.12
C GLU A 278 24.68 -7.55 8.42
N LYS A 279 23.85 -7.08 9.36
CA LYS A 279 22.56 -7.65 9.75
C LYS A 279 21.37 -7.07 8.95
N GLN A 280 21.57 -6.02 8.16
CA GLN A 280 20.48 -5.49 7.33
C GLN A 280 20.28 -6.39 6.11
N VAL A 281 19.04 -6.86 5.96
CA VAL A 281 18.60 -7.57 4.78
C VAL A 281 18.92 -6.71 3.55
N THR A 282 19.78 -7.21 2.67
CA THR A 282 20.06 -6.58 1.38
C THR A 282 18.80 -6.61 0.52
N GLY A 283 18.70 -5.78 -0.49
CA GLY A 283 17.53 -5.76 -1.38
C GLY A 283 16.44 -4.78 -0.93
N LEU A 284 15.20 -5.16 -1.13
CA LEU A 284 14.05 -4.31 -0.83
C LEU A 284 13.86 -4.12 0.69
N ARG A 285 13.67 -2.86 1.11
CA ARG A 285 13.49 -2.52 2.54
C ARG A 285 12.09 -2.79 3.06
N CYS A 286 11.09 -2.79 2.18
CA CYS A 286 9.70 -3.08 2.52
C CYS A 286 9.40 -4.58 2.54
N GLY A 287 8.13 -4.97 2.68
CA GLY A 287 7.69 -6.36 2.65
C GLY A 287 7.75 -7.03 1.27
N ALA A 288 7.84 -6.24 0.18
CA ALA A 288 7.75 -6.73 -1.20
C ALA A 288 8.79 -7.82 -1.51
N GLY A 289 8.34 -9.02 -1.82
CA GLY A 289 9.20 -10.19 -2.03
C GLY A 289 9.93 -10.68 -0.77
N MET A 290 9.79 -10.01 0.37
CA MET A 290 10.44 -10.39 1.63
C MET A 290 9.49 -11.17 2.56
N ASN A 291 8.28 -10.69 2.73
CA ASN A 291 7.17 -11.33 3.42
C ASN A 291 5.81 -10.93 2.84
N ALA A 292 5.81 -10.25 1.71
CA ALA A 292 4.62 -9.85 0.98
C ALA A 292 4.77 -10.14 -0.51
N PHE A 293 3.68 -10.48 -1.16
CA PHE A 293 3.58 -10.74 -2.59
C PHE A 293 2.26 -10.19 -3.14
N ALA A 294 2.19 -10.03 -4.45
CA ALA A 294 0.93 -9.80 -5.14
C ALA A 294 0.71 -10.86 -6.22
N ILE A 295 -0.52 -11.32 -6.39
CA ILE A 295 -0.94 -12.13 -7.53
C ILE A 295 -1.85 -11.29 -8.41
N GLN A 296 -1.44 -11.11 -9.64
CA GLN A 296 -2.18 -10.36 -10.64
C GLN A 296 -3.34 -11.20 -11.19
N TRP A 297 -4.28 -10.54 -11.82
CA TRP A 297 -5.51 -11.11 -12.37
C TRP A 297 -5.31 -12.26 -13.38
N ASP A 298 -4.12 -12.40 -13.95
CA ASP A 298 -3.74 -13.48 -14.86
C ASP A 298 -2.98 -14.63 -14.15
N GLY A 299 -2.86 -14.57 -12.82
CA GLY A 299 -2.17 -15.57 -12.01
C GLY A 299 -0.67 -15.34 -11.84
N THR A 300 -0.13 -14.27 -12.40
CA THR A 300 1.28 -13.91 -12.25
C THR A 300 1.56 -13.41 -10.83
N MET A 301 2.58 -13.98 -10.17
CA MET A 301 3.06 -13.50 -8.88
C MET A 301 4.17 -12.47 -9.06
N ILE A 302 4.06 -11.35 -8.36
CA ILE A 302 5.04 -10.25 -8.36
C ILE A 302 5.35 -9.79 -6.93
N PRO A 303 6.50 -9.13 -6.65
CA PRO A 303 6.81 -8.62 -5.31
C PRO A 303 5.86 -7.48 -4.89
N CYS A 304 5.60 -6.55 -5.81
CA CYS A 304 4.67 -5.42 -5.67
C CYS A 304 4.36 -4.80 -7.04
N SER A 305 3.36 -3.92 -7.08
CA SER A 305 2.90 -3.29 -8.32
C SER A 305 3.96 -2.42 -9.03
N SER A 306 5.01 -1.94 -8.32
CA SER A 306 6.15 -1.24 -8.93
C SER A 306 7.16 -2.17 -9.59
N LEU A 307 7.12 -3.47 -9.30
CA LEU A 307 8.06 -4.47 -9.79
C LEU A 307 7.35 -5.53 -10.64
N PHE A 308 6.40 -5.10 -11.44
CA PHE A 308 5.60 -5.99 -12.29
C PHE A 308 6.42 -6.76 -13.34
N HIS A 309 7.67 -6.42 -13.56
CA HIS A 309 8.60 -7.14 -14.43
C HIS A 309 9.26 -8.36 -13.74
N MET A 310 9.26 -8.41 -12.41
CA MET A 310 9.73 -9.57 -11.64
C MET A 310 8.58 -10.57 -11.49
N ARG A 311 8.46 -11.49 -12.42
CA ARG A 311 7.29 -12.36 -12.58
C ARG A 311 7.61 -13.80 -12.26
N GLU A 312 6.71 -14.44 -11.50
CA GLU A 312 6.68 -15.87 -11.26
C GLU A 312 5.28 -16.43 -11.56
N TYR A 313 5.20 -17.72 -11.80
CA TYR A 313 3.99 -18.37 -12.29
C TYR A 313 3.54 -19.50 -11.35
N PRO A 314 2.92 -19.19 -10.19
CA PRO A 314 2.60 -20.18 -9.16
C PRO A 314 1.62 -21.26 -9.61
N LEU A 315 0.74 -20.99 -10.57
CA LEU A 315 -0.17 -22.01 -11.11
C LEU A 315 0.56 -23.07 -11.96
N GLN A 316 1.73 -22.72 -12.52
CA GLN A 316 2.53 -23.61 -13.37
C GLN A 316 3.61 -24.33 -12.56
N ASN A 317 4.33 -23.60 -11.71
CA ASN A 317 5.53 -24.06 -11.02
C ASN A 317 5.27 -24.47 -9.56
N GLY A 318 4.05 -24.24 -9.05
CA GLY A 318 3.72 -24.33 -7.63
C GLY A 318 4.04 -23.04 -6.87
N PHE A 319 3.24 -22.75 -5.86
CA PHE A 319 3.34 -21.50 -5.08
C PHE A 319 4.68 -21.40 -4.33
N GLU A 320 5.12 -22.47 -3.68
CA GLU A 320 6.35 -22.48 -2.88
C GLU A 320 7.59 -22.19 -3.74
N ALA A 321 7.69 -22.81 -4.91
CA ALA A 321 8.79 -22.58 -5.84
C ALA A 321 8.78 -21.15 -6.38
N ALA A 322 7.60 -20.64 -6.77
CA ALA A 322 7.42 -19.27 -7.24
C ALA A 322 7.78 -18.26 -6.13
N TRP A 323 7.31 -18.48 -4.91
CA TRP A 323 7.65 -17.62 -3.77
C TRP A 323 9.15 -17.60 -3.49
N LYS A 324 9.80 -18.77 -3.45
CA LYS A 324 11.25 -18.87 -3.21
C LYS A 324 12.05 -18.10 -4.26
N SER A 325 11.73 -18.28 -5.54
CA SER A 325 12.37 -17.55 -6.65
C SER A 325 12.18 -16.05 -6.52
N LEU A 326 10.93 -15.61 -6.25
CA LEU A 326 10.59 -14.21 -6.06
C LEU A 326 11.34 -13.59 -4.87
N HIS A 327 11.41 -14.31 -3.74
CA HIS A 327 12.13 -13.88 -2.55
C HIS A 327 13.63 -13.70 -2.83
N GLU A 328 14.26 -14.67 -3.49
CA GLU A 328 15.68 -14.58 -3.85
C GLU A 328 15.96 -13.39 -4.79
N ALA A 329 15.09 -13.14 -5.76
CA ALA A 329 15.20 -12.00 -6.66
C ALA A 329 15.03 -10.67 -5.91
N ALA A 330 14.05 -10.56 -5.03
CA ALA A 330 13.81 -9.37 -4.19
C ALA A 330 14.97 -9.11 -3.21
N PHE A 331 15.53 -10.17 -2.64
CA PHE A 331 16.69 -10.09 -1.75
C PHE A 331 17.94 -9.57 -2.48
N ARG A 332 18.10 -9.90 -3.75
CA ARG A 332 19.23 -9.46 -4.61
C ARG A 332 18.93 -8.17 -5.37
N PHE A 333 17.75 -7.59 -5.20
CA PHE A 333 17.38 -6.39 -5.95
C PHE A 333 18.38 -5.25 -5.66
N PRO A 334 18.97 -4.63 -6.71
CA PRO A 334 20.02 -3.63 -6.52
C PRO A 334 19.48 -2.37 -5.87
N ILE A 335 20.10 -1.96 -4.79
CA ILE A 335 19.83 -0.67 -4.14
C ILE A 335 20.77 0.36 -4.77
N PRO A 336 20.29 1.59 -5.05
CA PRO A 336 21.15 2.64 -5.53
C PRO A 336 22.36 2.85 -4.60
N ALA A 337 23.56 2.78 -5.17
CA ALA A 337 24.80 2.96 -4.40
C ALA A 337 24.85 4.32 -3.70
N GLU A 338 24.31 5.35 -4.33
CA GLU A 338 24.21 6.71 -3.80
C GLU A 338 23.37 6.79 -2.52
N CYS A 339 22.42 5.86 -2.36
CA CYS A 339 21.56 5.79 -1.17
C CYS A 339 22.31 5.28 0.08
N GLU A 340 23.42 4.56 -0.09
CA GLU A 340 24.17 3.99 1.03
C GLU A 340 24.83 5.07 1.89
N ALA A 341 25.37 6.11 1.25
CA ALA A 341 26.00 7.25 1.90
C ALA A 341 25.07 8.47 2.04
N CYS A 342 23.81 8.32 1.68
CA CYS A 342 22.87 9.44 1.67
C CYS A 342 22.36 9.76 3.07
N ARG A 343 22.58 11.00 3.55
CA ARG A 343 22.07 11.45 4.85
C ARG A 343 20.54 11.43 4.97
N TYR A 344 19.82 11.53 3.86
CA TYR A 344 18.36 11.45 3.83
C TYR A 344 17.83 10.01 3.85
N ASN A 345 18.71 9.00 3.79
CA ASN A 345 18.32 7.61 3.64
C ASN A 345 17.37 7.10 4.73
N SER A 346 17.56 7.56 5.98
CA SER A 346 16.70 7.18 7.13
C SER A 346 15.28 7.74 7.08
N VAL A 347 15.07 8.78 6.28
CA VAL A 347 13.80 9.51 6.17
C VAL A 347 13.24 9.56 4.74
N CYS A 348 13.97 9.00 3.78
CA CYS A 348 13.57 9.00 2.38
C CYS A 348 12.36 8.08 2.16
N PRO A 349 11.25 8.57 1.56
CA PRO A 349 10.09 7.75 1.27
C PRO A 349 10.29 6.81 0.07
N ALA A 350 11.29 7.08 -0.78
CA ALA A 350 11.53 6.30 -1.97
C ALA A 350 12.21 4.96 -1.63
N CYS A 351 11.74 3.90 -2.24
CA CYS A 351 12.38 2.59 -2.21
C CYS A 351 13.17 2.35 -3.51
N ALA A 352 14.00 1.29 -3.53
CA ALA A 352 14.77 0.95 -4.72
C ALA A 352 13.89 0.71 -5.96
N ALA A 353 12.70 0.14 -5.77
CA ALA A 353 11.73 -0.08 -6.85
C ALA A 353 11.19 1.24 -7.45
N ILE A 354 10.94 2.24 -6.60
CA ILE A 354 10.50 3.57 -7.06
C ILE A 354 11.63 4.31 -7.78
N HIS A 355 12.86 4.20 -7.28
CA HIS A 355 14.01 4.75 -8.00
C HIS A 355 14.15 4.15 -9.40
N ALA A 356 13.93 2.84 -9.53
CA ALA A 356 14.04 2.11 -10.80
C ALA A 356 12.92 2.45 -11.81
N GLN A 357 11.90 3.23 -11.43
CA GLN A 357 10.86 3.70 -12.37
C GLN A 357 11.35 4.86 -13.26
N ASP A 358 12.21 5.72 -12.72
CA ASP A 358 12.68 6.96 -13.37
C ASP A 358 14.21 7.11 -13.40
N ALA A 359 14.95 6.06 -13.01
CA ALA A 359 16.41 6.00 -13.12
C ALA A 359 16.85 4.59 -13.55
N PRO A 360 18.06 4.42 -14.11
CA PRO A 360 18.63 3.11 -14.37
C PRO A 360 18.67 2.25 -13.10
N LEU A 361 18.49 0.95 -13.26
CA LEU A 361 18.51 -0.01 -12.15
C LEU A 361 19.82 0.12 -11.35
N GLY A 362 19.73 0.25 -10.04
CA GLY A 362 20.88 0.45 -9.17
C GLY A 362 21.33 1.90 -9.02
N HIS A 363 20.60 2.86 -9.60
CA HIS A 363 20.86 4.30 -9.47
C HIS A 363 19.69 5.03 -8.79
N ALA A 364 20.02 6.15 -8.13
CA ALA A 364 19.01 6.97 -7.48
C ALA A 364 18.35 7.93 -8.47
N SER A 365 17.02 8.03 -8.43
CA SER A 365 16.27 9.03 -9.17
C SER A 365 16.48 10.42 -8.54
N LEU A 366 16.86 11.39 -9.36
CA LEU A 366 17.02 12.77 -8.92
C LEU A 366 15.70 13.35 -8.39
N HIS A 367 14.58 13.04 -9.05
CA HIS A 367 13.25 13.48 -8.64
C HIS A 367 12.92 13.01 -7.21
N GLN A 368 13.13 11.72 -6.92
CA GLN A 368 12.89 11.16 -5.60
C GLN A 368 13.85 11.73 -4.54
N CYS A 369 15.11 11.98 -4.91
CA CYS A 369 16.09 12.63 -4.03
C CYS A 369 15.68 14.07 -3.67
N MET A 370 15.23 14.85 -4.65
CA MET A 370 14.71 16.21 -4.42
C MET A 370 13.49 16.19 -3.52
N ARG A 371 12.57 15.24 -3.71
CA ARG A 371 11.39 15.06 -2.88
C ARG A 371 11.75 14.77 -1.42
N ALA A 372 12.65 13.83 -1.18
CA ALA A 372 13.13 13.49 0.17
C ALA A 372 13.75 14.72 0.85
N ARG A 373 14.59 15.45 0.15
CA ARG A 373 15.21 16.69 0.64
C ARG A 373 14.17 17.74 1.01
N ARG A 374 13.20 18.02 0.14
CA ARG A 374 12.15 19.02 0.38
C ARG A 374 11.24 18.67 1.55
N LEU A 375 10.90 17.39 1.73
CA LEU A 375 10.14 16.93 2.89
C LEU A 375 10.88 17.21 4.21
N VAL A 376 12.18 16.99 4.25
CA VAL A 376 13.02 17.31 5.43
C VAL A 376 13.10 18.80 5.67
N GLU A 377 13.46 19.61 4.66
CA GLU A 377 13.56 21.06 4.77
C GLU A 377 12.25 21.71 5.22
N SER A 378 11.12 21.13 4.86
CA SER A 378 9.78 21.60 5.25
C SER A 378 9.31 21.10 6.62
N GLY A 379 10.13 20.34 7.34
CA GLY A 379 9.78 19.79 8.66
C GLY A 379 8.68 18.71 8.62
N LEU A 380 8.38 18.18 7.43
CA LEU A 380 7.32 17.19 7.22
C LEU A 380 7.76 15.77 7.57
N VAL A 381 9.06 15.53 7.65
CA VAL A 381 9.63 14.26 8.08
C VAL A 381 10.23 14.44 9.46
N ARG A 382 9.64 13.79 10.47
CA ARG A 382 10.24 13.72 11.79
C ARG A 382 11.35 12.67 11.79
N LEU A 383 12.53 13.05 12.23
CA LEU A 383 13.73 12.19 12.30
C LEU A 383 13.53 10.85 13.04
N ASN A 384 12.43 10.70 13.76
CA ASN A 384 12.18 9.56 14.64
C ASN A 384 10.76 8.97 14.52
N ALA A 385 9.96 9.36 13.54
CA ALA A 385 8.64 8.79 13.37
C ALA A 385 8.64 7.85 12.15
N PRO A 386 8.34 6.57 12.32
CA PRO A 386 7.99 5.69 11.22
C PRO A 386 6.58 6.03 10.77
N GLU A 387 6.40 7.17 10.09
CA GLU A 387 5.08 7.58 9.56
C GLU A 387 4.55 6.64 8.46
N TYR A 388 5.35 5.68 8.03
CA TYR A 388 4.96 4.68 7.05
C TYR A 388 4.48 3.34 7.63
N SER A 389 4.36 3.23 8.97
CA SER A 389 3.90 2.01 9.63
C SER A 389 2.37 1.94 9.83
N ASN A 390 1.62 2.97 9.45
CA ASN A 390 0.17 3.06 9.69
C ASN A 390 -0.71 2.64 8.50
N ILE A 391 -0.14 2.06 7.45
CA ILE A 391 -0.93 1.23 6.55
C ILE A 391 -1.05 -0.11 7.26
N PRO A 392 -2.25 -0.65 7.47
CA PRO A 392 -2.39 -2.05 7.89
C PRO A 392 -1.76 -2.90 6.77
N ARG A 393 -0.54 -3.30 6.96
CA ARG A 393 0.20 -4.21 6.09
C ARG A 393 -0.17 -5.62 6.44
#